data_0969ccac69a64fe227706e1efc945060
#
_entry.id   0969ccac69a64fe227706e1efc945060
#
_cell.length_a   1.000
_cell.length_b   1.000
_cell.length_c   1.000
_cell.angle_alpha   90.00
_cell.angle_beta   90.00
_cell.angle_gamma   90.00
#
_symmetry.space_group_name_H-M   'P 1'
#
loop_
_entity.id
_entity.type
_entity.pdbx_description
1 polymer ?
#
loop_
_entity_poly.entity_id
_entity_poly.type
_entity_poly.pdbx_seq_one_letter_code
_entity_poly.pdbx_strand_id
1 'polypeptide(L)'
;AHKGTIFLDEIGELPLSVQSKLLRVLEEKQVHPVGGDTLINVDVRVIVATNRDLIEEAEKGNFRLDLLHRLNTLTLSIPPLRHRLEDVEVLARYFLSEKYPKLYSENEILVQQLLEQLKNHSLMGNVRELKNIIERFAILLNGGMISENIDVIMSQVIYPTHQHMNTDIAVQLEKEEVETIKNALISTKGNRSEAAKILGISESTLWRRIKKFNISTKF
;
A
#
# COMPACT_ATOMS: atom_id res chain seq x y z
N ALA A 1 -11.81 -4.42 31.60
CA ALA A 1 -12.89 -3.55 31.03
C ALA A 1 -14.21 -3.64 31.81
N HIS A 2 -14.24 -4.30 33.02
CA HIS A 2 -15.47 -4.37 33.82
C HIS A 2 -15.99 -2.94 34.11
N LYS A 3 -17.31 -2.71 33.90
CA LYS A 3 -18.00 -1.40 33.94
C LYS A 3 -17.44 -0.35 32.96
N GLY A 4 -16.77 -0.79 31.92
CA GLY A 4 -16.20 0.06 30.88
C GLY A 4 -16.49 -0.45 29.47
N THR A 5 -15.69 0.00 28.51
CA THR A 5 -15.80 -0.39 27.11
C THR A 5 -14.56 -1.18 26.69
N ILE A 6 -14.76 -2.27 25.95
CA ILE A 6 -13.72 -2.99 25.25
C ILE A 6 -13.88 -2.73 23.75
N PHE A 7 -12.78 -2.43 23.07
CA PHE A 7 -12.71 -2.34 21.61
C PHE A 7 -11.95 -3.54 21.08
N LEU A 8 -12.58 -4.28 20.18
CA LEU A 8 -11.98 -5.45 19.51
C LEU A 8 -11.83 -5.12 18.03
N ASP A 9 -10.60 -4.90 17.62
CA ASP A 9 -10.27 -4.65 16.22
C ASP A 9 -10.10 -5.95 15.45
N GLU A 10 -10.34 -5.90 14.14
CA GLU A 10 -10.18 -7.04 13.22
C GLU A 10 -10.95 -8.29 13.65
N ILE A 11 -12.20 -8.13 14.13
CA ILE A 11 -13.01 -9.22 14.67
C ILE A 11 -13.21 -10.38 13.65
N GLY A 12 -13.18 -10.05 12.35
CA GLY A 12 -13.30 -11.03 11.26
C GLY A 12 -12.10 -11.95 11.08
N GLU A 13 -10.97 -11.67 11.78
CA GLU A 13 -9.78 -12.51 11.76
C GLU A 13 -9.75 -13.55 12.89
N LEU A 14 -10.72 -13.53 13.81
CA LEU A 14 -10.74 -14.44 14.94
C LEU A 14 -10.98 -15.89 14.50
N PRO A 15 -10.19 -16.85 15.00
CA PRO A 15 -10.48 -18.26 14.79
C PRO A 15 -11.85 -18.67 15.34
N LEU A 16 -12.53 -19.61 14.70
CA LEU A 16 -13.87 -20.09 15.11
C LEU A 16 -13.93 -20.53 16.59
N SER A 17 -12.85 -21.11 17.11
CA SER A 17 -12.74 -21.50 18.53
C SER A 17 -12.76 -20.31 19.50
N VAL A 18 -12.29 -19.15 19.07
CA VAL A 18 -12.32 -17.90 19.85
C VAL A 18 -13.66 -17.23 19.70
N GLN A 19 -14.26 -17.27 18.51
CA GLN A 19 -15.59 -16.73 18.25
C GLN A 19 -16.65 -17.37 19.17
N SER A 20 -16.59 -18.70 19.40
CA SER A 20 -17.50 -19.38 20.31
C SER A 20 -17.34 -18.94 21.77
N LYS A 21 -16.10 -18.63 22.20
CA LYS A 21 -15.85 -18.09 23.54
C LYS A 21 -16.36 -16.66 23.68
N LEU A 22 -16.16 -15.84 22.66
CA LEU A 22 -16.67 -14.47 22.64
C LEU A 22 -18.20 -14.45 22.71
N LEU A 23 -18.88 -15.31 21.95
CA LEU A 23 -20.33 -15.43 21.99
C LEU A 23 -20.84 -15.69 23.41
N ARG A 24 -20.24 -16.67 24.12
CA ARG A 24 -20.59 -16.97 25.51
C ARG A 24 -20.43 -15.74 26.41
N VAL A 25 -19.34 -14.99 26.28
CA VAL A 25 -19.11 -13.76 27.06
C VAL A 25 -20.20 -12.72 26.79
N LEU A 26 -20.61 -12.57 25.52
CA LEU A 26 -21.66 -11.63 25.13
C LEU A 26 -23.06 -12.02 25.65
N GLU A 27 -23.32 -13.33 25.78
CA GLU A 27 -24.60 -13.87 26.22
C GLU A 27 -24.69 -13.97 27.75
N GLU A 28 -23.69 -14.64 28.34
CA GLU A 28 -23.68 -14.99 29.77
C GLU A 28 -23.11 -13.87 30.65
N LYS A 29 -22.42 -12.89 30.04
CA LYS A 29 -21.70 -11.82 30.76
C LYS A 29 -20.71 -12.35 31.81
N GLN A 30 -20.07 -13.49 31.49
CA GLN A 30 -19.13 -14.18 32.35
C GLN A 30 -17.87 -14.54 31.56
N VAL A 31 -16.72 -14.51 32.21
CA VAL A 31 -15.43 -14.92 31.64
C VAL A 31 -14.75 -15.95 32.54
N HIS A 32 -14.08 -16.90 31.91
CA HIS A 32 -13.13 -17.79 32.57
C HIS A 32 -11.72 -17.18 32.46
N PRO A 33 -11.09 -16.78 33.55
CA PRO A 33 -9.70 -16.34 33.54
C PRO A 33 -8.79 -17.50 33.10
N VAL A 34 -7.70 -17.19 32.38
CA VAL A 34 -6.70 -18.19 32.02
C VAL A 34 -6.04 -18.70 33.31
N GLY A 35 -6.11 -20.02 33.51
CA GLY A 35 -5.56 -20.67 34.72
C GLY A 35 -6.43 -20.56 35.98
N GLY A 36 -7.66 -20.09 35.86
CA GLY A 36 -8.60 -20.02 36.98
C GLY A 36 -9.86 -20.84 36.74
N ASP A 37 -10.38 -21.49 37.78
CA ASP A 37 -11.58 -22.31 37.71
C ASP A 37 -12.87 -21.54 38.06
N THR A 38 -12.77 -20.26 38.43
CA THR A 38 -13.93 -19.47 38.84
C THR A 38 -14.43 -18.56 37.75
N LEU A 39 -15.75 -18.59 37.48
CA LEU A 39 -16.43 -17.66 36.59
C LEU A 39 -16.48 -16.24 37.19
N ILE A 40 -16.10 -15.26 36.42
CA ILE A 40 -16.16 -13.86 36.82
C ILE A 40 -17.25 -13.17 36.01
N ASN A 41 -18.19 -12.55 36.70
CA ASN A 41 -19.19 -11.71 36.04
C ASN A 41 -18.58 -10.42 35.51
N VAL A 42 -18.89 -10.07 34.28
CA VAL A 42 -18.40 -8.88 33.62
C VAL A 42 -19.57 -8.06 33.08
N ASP A 43 -19.51 -6.76 33.31
CA ASP A 43 -20.40 -5.80 32.67
C ASP A 43 -19.55 -4.92 31.76
N VAL A 44 -19.64 -5.14 30.46
CA VAL A 44 -18.74 -4.50 29.47
C VAL A 44 -19.54 -4.11 28.24
N ARG A 45 -19.34 -2.87 27.81
CA ARG A 45 -19.77 -2.43 26.48
C ARG A 45 -18.74 -2.93 25.45
N VAL A 46 -19.21 -3.69 24.46
CA VAL A 46 -18.34 -4.20 23.39
C VAL A 46 -18.52 -3.38 22.13
N ILE A 47 -17.41 -2.91 21.58
CA ILE A 47 -17.33 -2.26 20.26
C ILE A 47 -16.39 -3.12 19.43
N VAL A 48 -16.81 -3.48 18.23
CA VAL A 48 -16.01 -4.29 17.31
C VAL A 48 -15.75 -3.51 16.03
N ALA A 49 -14.61 -3.77 15.40
CA ALA A 49 -14.29 -3.27 14.07
C ALA A 49 -13.79 -4.40 13.18
N THR A 50 -14.04 -4.27 11.88
CA THR A 50 -13.54 -5.19 10.87
C THR A 50 -13.48 -4.49 9.52
N ASN A 51 -12.55 -4.92 8.67
CA ASN A 51 -12.47 -4.56 7.26
C ASN A 51 -13.10 -5.62 6.35
N ARG A 52 -13.57 -6.76 6.91
CA ARG A 52 -14.21 -7.85 6.17
C ARG A 52 -15.72 -7.70 6.16
N ASP A 53 -16.35 -8.21 5.11
CA ASP A 53 -17.79 -8.45 5.11
C ASP A 53 -18.09 -9.71 5.93
N LEU A 54 -18.62 -9.52 7.14
CA LEU A 54 -18.90 -10.63 8.05
C LEU A 54 -20.05 -11.54 7.57
N ILE A 55 -20.94 -11.03 6.70
CA ILE A 55 -22.00 -11.85 6.09
C ILE A 55 -21.35 -12.83 5.11
N GLU A 56 -20.49 -12.31 4.23
CA GLU A 56 -19.75 -13.15 3.27
C GLU A 56 -18.83 -14.15 3.98
N GLU A 57 -18.17 -13.75 5.09
CA GLU A 57 -17.35 -14.66 5.88
C GLU A 57 -18.18 -15.74 6.60
N ALA A 58 -19.41 -15.41 7.00
CA ALA A 58 -20.33 -16.40 7.58
C ALA A 58 -20.81 -17.41 6.54
N GLU A 59 -21.12 -16.97 5.31
CA GLU A 59 -21.47 -17.84 4.19
C GLU A 59 -20.33 -18.80 3.82
N LYS A 60 -19.09 -18.35 3.91
CA LYS A 60 -17.88 -19.18 3.71
C LYS A 60 -17.57 -20.11 4.89
N GLY A 61 -18.29 -20.00 6.00
CA GLY A 61 -18.05 -20.77 7.21
C GLY A 61 -16.85 -20.30 8.06
N ASN A 62 -16.26 -19.14 7.76
CA ASN A 62 -15.14 -18.55 8.49
C ASN A 62 -15.60 -17.71 9.70
N PHE A 63 -16.86 -17.31 9.72
CA PHE A 63 -17.46 -16.57 10.82
C PHE A 63 -18.79 -17.22 11.26
N ARG A 64 -19.05 -17.22 12.56
CA ARG A 64 -20.27 -17.83 13.10
C ARG A 64 -21.46 -16.89 12.92
N LEU A 65 -22.56 -17.40 12.40
CA LEU A 65 -23.78 -16.66 12.16
C LEU A 65 -24.43 -16.17 13.46
N ASP A 66 -24.37 -17.00 14.52
CA ASP A 66 -24.91 -16.65 15.84
C ASP A 66 -24.15 -15.46 16.49
N LEU A 67 -22.83 -15.45 16.36
CA LEU A 67 -22.00 -14.33 16.81
C LEU A 67 -22.28 -13.07 15.98
N LEU A 68 -22.40 -13.20 14.65
CA LEU A 68 -22.76 -12.09 13.77
C LEU A 68 -24.05 -11.40 14.21
N HIS A 69 -25.12 -12.18 14.45
CA HIS A 69 -26.39 -11.64 14.91
C HIS A 69 -26.30 -10.95 16.28
N ARG A 70 -25.43 -11.43 17.15
CA ARG A 70 -25.22 -10.82 18.47
C ARG A 70 -24.45 -9.51 18.41
N LEU A 71 -23.50 -9.40 17.47
CA LEU A 71 -22.68 -8.19 17.25
C LEU A 71 -23.42 -7.12 16.46
N ASN A 72 -24.26 -7.53 15.50
CA ASN A 72 -24.89 -6.64 14.52
C ASN A 72 -26.13 -5.88 15.09
N THR A 73 -25.99 -5.31 16.28
CA THR A 73 -27.05 -4.50 16.90
C THR A 73 -27.07 -3.08 16.35
N LEU A 74 -25.90 -2.49 16.13
CA LEU A 74 -25.72 -1.17 15.53
C LEU A 74 -24.47 -1.19 14.67
N THR A 75 -24.64 -0.96 13.37
CA THR A 75 -23.53 -0.93 12.42
C THR A 75 -23.25 0.49 11.96
N LEU A 76 -21.97 0.88 12.01
CA LEU A 76 -21.46 2.12 11.46
C LEU A 76 -20.48 1.79 10.32
N SER A 77 -20.81 2.25 9.12
CA SER A 77 -19.91 2.12 7.97
C SER A 77 -19.07 3.38 7.82
N ILE A 78 -17.74 3.23 7.86
CA ILE A 78 -16.80 4.32 7.62
C ILE A 78 -16.36 4.25 6.15
N PRO A 79 -16.77 5.22 5.30
CA PRO A 79 -16.38 5.20 3.89
C PRO A 79 -14.85 5.35 3.75
N PRO A 80 -14.23 4.72 2.73
CA PRO A 80 -12.82 4.90 2.46
C PRO A 80 -12.51 6.34 2.06
N LEU A 81 -11.26 6.77 2.27
CA LEU A 81 -10.84 8.16 2.09
C LEU A 81 -11.06 8.68 0.66
N ARG A 82 -10.96 7.81 -0.34
CA ARG A 82 -11.28 8.12 -1.75
C ARG A 82 -12.73 8.55 -2.01
N HIS A 83 -13.66 8.27 -1.08
CA HIS A 83 -15.07 8.68 -1.15
C HIS A 83 -15.39 9.91 -0.29
N ARG A 84 -14.35 10.50 0.35
CA ARG A 84 -14.45 11.72 1.16
C ARG A 84 -13.21 12.59 0.92
N LEU A 85 -13.05 13.04 -0.32
CA LEU A 85 -11.87 13.76 -0.77
C LEU A 85 -11.65 15.09 -0.06
N GLU A 86 -12.70 15.72 0.44
CA GLU A 86 -12.64 16.93 1.28
C GLU A 86 -11.84 16.71 2.57
N ASP A 87 -11.87 15.49 3.14
CA ASP A 87 -11.09 15.16 4.33
C ASP A 87 -9.59 15.02 4.04
N VAL A 88 -9.20 14.72 2.79
CA VAL A 88 -7.79 14.54 2.40
C VAL A 88 -6.97 15.78 2.71
N GLU A 89 -7.45 16.94 2.29
CA GLU A 89 -6.75 18.21 2.52
C GLU A 89 -6.68 18.55 4.01
N VAL A 90 -7.80 18.39 4.73
CA VAL A 90 -7.89 18.68 6.18
C VAL A 90 -6.92 17.79 6.96
N LEU A 91 -6.92 16.49 6.68
CA LEU A 91 -6.03 15.53 7.32
C LEU A 91 -4.55 15.76 6.97
N ALA A 92 -4.26 16.09 5.71
CA ALA A 92 -2.88 16.37 5.28
C ALA A 92 -2.33 17.60 5.99
N ARG A 93 -3.08 18.70 6.03
CA ARG A 93 -2.71 19.92 6.75
C ARG A 93 -2.52 19.66 8.25
N TYR A 94 -3.42 18.88 8.85
CA TYR A 94 -3.32 18.50 10.26
C TYR A 94 -2.02 17.72 10.54
N PHE A 95 -1.70 16.69 9.77
CA PHE A 95 -0.48 15.91 9.97
C PHE A 95 0.79 16.74 9.73
N LEU A 96 0.79 17.63 8.75
CA LEU A 96 1.92 18.53 8.49
C LEU A 96 2.10 19.52 9.63
N SER A 97 1.05 20.19 10.07
CA SER A 97 1.13 21.21 11.12
C SER A 97 1.50 20.62 12.48
N GLU A 98 1.01 19.41 12.81
CA GLU A 98 1.28 18.77 14.09
C GLU A 98 2.71 18.20 14.16
N LYS A 99 3.13 17.48 13.12
CA LYS A 99 4.42 16.78 13.14
C LYS A 99 5.58 17.58 12.58
N TYR A 100 5.32 18.49 11.65
CA TYR A 100 6.32 19.23 10.88
C TYR A 100 5.99 20.73 10.79
N PRO A 101 5.77 21.44 11.92
CA PRO A 101 5.27 22.82 11.92
C PRO A 101 6.18 23.81 11.17
N LYS A 102 7.50 23.67 11.31
CA LYS A 102 8.47 24.52 10.58
C LYS A 102 8.38 24.32 9.07
N LEU A 103 8.40 23.05 8.63
CA LEU A 103 8.28 22.68 7.22
C LEU A 103 6.98 23.21 6.62
N TYR A 104 5.88 23.06 7.37
CA TYR A 104 4.56 23.53 6.96
C TYR A 104 4.52 25.06 6.74
N SER A 105 5.14 25.83 7.63
CA SER A 105 5.17 27.31 7.54
C SER A 105 6.16 27.85 6.50
N GLU A 106 7.26 27.15 6.25
CA GLU A 106 8.34 27.60 5.36
C GLU A 106 8.14 27.17 3.89
N ASN A 107 7.29 26.19 3.62
CA ASN A 107 7.13 25.56 2.30
C ASN A 107 5.69 25.56 1.78
N GLU A 108 4.96 26.67 1.94
CA GLU A 108 3.53 26.75 1.61
C GLU A 108 3.22 26.37 0.14
N ILE A 109 4.06 26.79 -0.81
CA ILE A 109 3.89 26.47 -2.24
C ILE A 109 4.00 24.96 -2.48
N LEU A 110 5.00 24.31 -1.89
CA LEU A 110 5.22 22.86 -2.04
C LEU A 110 4.11 22.05 -1.37
N VAL A 111 3.62 22.53 -0.23
CA VAL A 111 2.46 21.91 0.46
C VAL A 111 1.22 22.02 -0.41
N GLN A 112 0.97 23.16 -1.03
CA GLN A 112 -0.19 23.33 -1.91
C GLN A 112 -0.12 22.40 -3.13
N GLN A 113 1.04 22.24 -3.73
CA GLN A 113 1.25 21.32 -4.85
C GLN A 113 1.07 19.86 -4.44
N LEU A 114 1.55 19.47 -3.23
CA LEU A 114 1.27 18.13 -2.68
C LEU A 114 -0.23 17.90 -2.54
N LEU A 115 -0.97 18.86 -1.99
CA LEU A 115 -2.42 18.74 -1.80
C LEU A 115 -3.18 18.58 -3.12
N GLU A 116 -2.77 19.27 -4.17
CA GLU A 116 -3.36 19.13 -5.50
C GLU A 116 -3.12 17.73 -6.09
N GLN A 117 -1.92 17.21 -5.94
CA GLN A 117 -1.61 15.83 -6.38
C GLN A 117 -2.40 14.78 -5.59
N LEU A 118 -2.55 14.97 -4.27
CA LEU A 118 -3.30 14.07 -3.41
C LEU A 118 -4.79 13.99 -3.78
N LYS A 119 -5.40 15.07 -4.29
CA LYS A 119 -6.79 15.07 -4.77
C LYS A 119 -7.02 14.09 -5.93
N ASN A 120 -5.99 13.86 -6.73
CA ASN A 120 -6.03 12.96 -7.88
C ASN A 120 -5.54 11.54 -7.56
N HIS A 121 -5.08 11.30 -6.32
CA HIS A 121 -4.54 10.00 -5.92
C HIS A 121 -5.64 9.12 -5.32
N SER A 122 -5.63 7.82 -5.64
CA SER A 122 -6.66 6.87 -5.22
C SER A 122 -6.69 6.58 -3.72
N LEU A 123 -5.59 6.82 -2.99
CA LEU A 123 -5.43 6.60 -1.54
C LEU A 123 -6.02 5.25 -1.09
N MET A 124 -5.64 4.16 -1.75
CA MET A 124 -6.16 2.80 -1.47
C MET A 124 -5.89 2.36 -0.03
N GLY A 125 -4.74 2.77 0.54
CA GLY A 125 -4.37 2.56 1.96
C GLY A 125 -4.98 3.58 2.93
N ASN A 126 -5.94 4.41 2.46
CA ASN A 126 -6.68 5.38 3.26
C ASN A 126 -5.76 6.35 4.04
N VAL A 127 -6.11 6.64 5.30
CA VAL A 127 -5.38 7.57 6.17
C VAL A 127 -3.95 7.10 6.45
N ARG A 128 -3.70 5.78 6.49
CA ARG A 128 -2.33 5.23 6.68
C ARG A 128 -1.43 5.57 5.49
N GLU A 129 -1.93 5.43 4.28
CA GLU A 129 -1.19 5.80 3.06
C GLU A 129 -0.95 7.30 3.00
N LEU A 130 -1.98 8.11 3.25
CA LEU A 130 -1.86 9.57 3.33
C LEU A 130 -0.77 9.98 4.32
N LYS A 131 -0.76 9.40 5.51
CA LYS A 131 0.26 9.69 6.52
C LYS A 131 1.66 9.32 6.07
N ASN A 132 1.83 8.16 5.43
CA ASN A 132 3.12 7.73 4.89
C ASN A 132 3.61 8.64 3.75
N ILE A 133 2.70 9.14 2.91
CA ILE A 133 3.01 10.12 1.87
C ILE A 133 3.55 11.40 2.50
N ILE A 134 2.88 11.91 3.52
CA ILE A 134 3.28 13.13 4.24
C ILE A 134 4.63 12.96 4.95
N GLU A 135 4.86 11.82 5.58
CA GLU A 135 6.15 11.52 6.22
C GLU A 135 7.30 11.49 5.19
N ARG A 136 7.10 10.85 4.04
CA ARG A 136 8.10 10.85 2.95
C ARG A 136 8.36 12.27 2.42
N PHE A 137 7.30 13.04 2.19
CA PHE A 137 7.41 14.43 1.77
C PHE A 137 8.26 15.25 2.75
N ALA A 138 8.00 15.13 4.03
CA ALA A 138 8.75 15.83 5.07
C ALA A 138 10.24 15.39 5.13
N ILE A 139 10.54 14.10 4.96
CA ILE A 139 11.91 13.58 4.94
C ILE A 139 12.69 14.13 3.74
N LEU A 140 12.09 14.13 2.55
CA LEU A 140 12.75 14.63 1.33
C LEU A 140 13.04 16.12 1.41
N LEU A 141 12.12 16.91 1.97
CA LEU A 141 12.33 18.34 2.16
C LEU A 141 13.42 18.64 3.20
N ASN A 142 13.41 17.95 4.35
CA ASN A 142 14.41 18.15 5.41
C ASN A 142 15.79 17.62 5.01
N GLY A 143 15.86 16.63 4.14
CA GLY A 143 17.12 16.03 3.68
C GLY A 143 17.89 16.88 2.67
N GLY A 144 17.38 18.04 2.27
CA GLY A 144 18.00 18.89 1.26
C GLY A 144 18.03 18.23 -0.14
N MET A 145 17.31 17.14 -0.35
CA MET A 145 17.14 16.48 -1.64
C MET A 145 16.14 17.24 -2.53
N ILE A 146 16.09 18.55 -2.39
CA ILE A 146 15.27 19.40 -3.26
C ILE A 146 15.97 19.49 -4.61
N SER A 147 15.62 18.57 -5.51
CA SER A 147 15.79 18.88 -6.93
C SER A 147 14.82 20.03 -7.23
N GLU A 148 15.22 21.01 -8.04
CA GLU A 148 14.38 22.12 -8.46
C GLU A 148 13.11 21.67 -9.19
N ASN A 149 12.96 20.38 -9.45
CA ASN A 149 11.84 19.78 -10.13
C ASN A 149 10.90 19.08 -9.13
N ILE A 150 9.79 19.76 -8.82
CA ILE A 150 8.72 19.29 -7.92
C ILE A 150 8.12 17.96 -8.39
N ASP A 151 8.04 17.71 -9.69
CA ASP A 151 7.45 16.48 -10.23
C ASP A 151 8.26 15.26 -9.83
N VAL A 152 9.58 15.39 -9.72
CA VAL A 152 10.47 14.32 -9.22
C VAL A 152 10.19 14.05 -7.75
N ILE A 153 10.05 15.10 -6.93
CA ILE A 153 9.71 14.95 -5.51
C ILE A 153 8.35 14.26 -5.38
N MET A 154 7.34 14.75 -6.12
CA MET A 154 5.99 14.21 -6.06
C MET A 154 5.92 12.75 -6.53
N SER A 155 6.66 12.37 -7.57
CA SER A 155 6.74 10.98 -8.00
C SER A 155 7.32 10.07 -6.92
N GLN A 156 8.36 10.50 -6.21
CA GLN A 156 8.97 9.74 -5.11
C GLN A 156 8.10 9.67 -3.86
N VAL A 157 7.31 10.72 -3.61
CA VAL A 157 6.42 10.81 -2.45
C VAL A 157 5.16 9.97 -2.64
N ILE A 158 4.49 10.13 -3.77
CA ILE A 158 3.19 9.51 -4.05
C ILE A 158 3.37 8.07 -4.53
N TYR A 159 4.36 7.82 -5.38
CA TYR A 159 4.66 6.50 -5.92
C TYR A 159 6.03 6.01 -5.44
N PRO A 160 6.16 5.53 -4.18
CA PRO A 160 7.43 5.01 -3.70
C PRO A 160 7.84 3.81 -4.56
N THR A 161 8.96 3.98 -5.20
CA THR A 161 9.52 3.10 -6.22
C THR A 161 9.94 1.74 -5.68
N HIS A 162 8.97 0.80 -5.62
CA HIS A 162 9.31 -0.58 -5.93
C HIS A 162 8.86 -0.97 -7.35
N GLN A 163 8.06 -0.13 -8.03
CA GLN A 163 7.59 -0.41 -9.41
C GLN A 163 8.22 0.50 -10.47
N HIS A 164 8.56 1.76 -10.18
CA HIS A 164 9.12 2.67 -11.20
C HIS A 164 10.64 2.58 -11.37
N MET A 165 11.43 2.31 -10.33
CA MET A 165 12.87 2.07 -10.54
C MET A 165 13.14 0.82 -11.36
N ASN A 166 12.31 -0.23 -11.24
CA ASN A 166 12.49 -1.43 -12.06
C ASN A 166 11.91 -1.31 -13.47
N THR A 167 10.87 -0.47 -13.70
CA THR A 167 10.31 -0.32 -15.05
C THR A 167 11.07 0.70 -15.89
N ASP A 168 11.44 1.85 -15.36
CA ASP A 168 12.15 2.85 -16.15
C ASP A 168 13.61 2.49 -16.36
N ILE A 169 14.31 1.98 -15.34
CA ILE A 169 15.67 1.45 -15.49
C ILE A 169 15.66 0.18 -16.36
N ALA A 170 14.69 -0.72 -16.17
CA ALA A 170 14.60 -1.92 -17.02
C ALA A 170 14.23 -1.56 -18.48
N VAL A 171 13.31 -0.61 -18.69
CA VAL A 171 12.96 -0.11 -20.04
C VAL A 171 14.12 0.69 -20.65
N GLN A 172 14.88 1.43 -19.86
CA GLN A 172 16.03 2.19 -20.31
C GLN A 172 17.21 1.25 -20.63
N LEU A 173 17.49 0.27 -19.76
CA LEU A 173 18.46 -0.79 -20.01
C LEU A 173 18.06 -1.67 -21.20
N GLU A 174 16.78 -1.99 -21.38
CA GLU A 174 16.29 -2.71 -22.56
C GLU A 174 16.44 -1.87 -23.85
N LYS A 175 16.22 -0.57 -23.81
CA LYS A 175 16.44 0.33 -24.95
C LYS A 175 17.92 0.44 -25.29
N GLU A 176 18.80 0.62 -24.31
CA GLU A 176 20.25 0.65 -24.50
C GLU A 176 20.79 -0.69 -25.02
N GLU A 177 20.27 -1.81 -24.53
CA GLU A 177 20.63 -3.15 -25.00
C GLU A 177 20.19 -3.36 -26.45
N VAL A 178 18.97 -2.95 -26.82
CA VAL A 178 18.44 -3.00 -28.19
C VAL A 178 19.31 -2.16 -29.14
N GLU A 179 19.69 -0.95 -28.71
CA GLU A 179 20.52 -0.05 -29.52
C GLU A 179 21.95 -0.59 -29.70
N THR A 180 22.52 -1.14 -28.65
CA THR A 180 23.84 -1.81 -28.68
C THR A 180 23.83 -3.02 -29.62
N ILE A 181 22.82 -3.86 -29.58
CA ILE A 181 22.66 -5.01 -30.48
C ILE A 181 22.47 -4.54 -31.94
N LYS A 182 21.66 -3.51 -32.18
CA LYS A 182 21.44 -2.95 -33.51
C LYS A 182 22.74 -2.40 -34.10
N ASN A 183 23.50 -1.63 -33.33
CA ASN A 183 24.79 -1.07 -33.78
C ASN A 183 25.83 -2.15 -34.12
N ALA A 184 25.90 -3.22 -33.32
CA ALA A 184 26.75 -4.35 -33.60
C ALA A 184 26.31 -5.10 -34.87
N LEU A 185 25.04 -5.26 -35.12
CA LEU A 185 24.53 -5.89 -36.35
C LEU A 185 24.75 -5.01 -37.58
N ILE A 186 24.59 -3.70 -37.48
CA ILE A 186 24.86 -2.74 -38.58
C ILE A 186 26.36 -2.79 -38.95
N SER A 187 27.26 -2.71 -37.95
CA SER A 187 28.70 -2.71 -38.18
C SER A 187 29.21 -4.02 -38.83
N THR A 188 28.51 -5.12 -38.58
CA THR A 188 28.83 -6.44 -39.14
C THR A 188 27.98 -6.83 -40.36
N LYS A 189 27.23 -5.87 -40.94
CA LYS A 189 26.32 -6.08 -42.09
C LYS A 189 25.38 -7.29 -41.90
N GLY A 190 24.88 -7.48 -40.69
CA GLY A 190 23.98 -8.57 -40.32
C GLY A 190 24.67 -9.91 -39.98
N ASN A 191 26.00 -9.97 -39.93
CA ASN A 191 26.72 -11.18 -39.53
C ASN A 191 26.62 -11.40 -38.01
N ARG A 192 25.77 -12.35 -37.60
CA ARG A 192 25.45 -12.63 -36.20
C ARG A 192 26.62 -13.18 -35.41
N SER A 193 27.47 -13.99 -36.03
CA SER A 193 28.65 -14.59 -35.40
C SER A 193 29.68 -13.52 -35.03
N GLU A 194 29.94 -12.57 -35.93
CA GLU A 194 30.81 -11.42 -35.67
C GLU A 194 30.21 -10.43 -34.69
N ALA A 195 28.91 -10.13 -34.80
CA ALA A 195 28.19 -9.26 -33.83
C ALA A 195 28.24 -9.84 -32.41
N ALA A 196 28.09 -11.15 -32.25
CA ALA A 196 28.20 -11.81 -30.96
C ALA A 196 29.60 -11.68 -30.36
N LYS A 197 30.66 -11.79 -31.19
CA LYS A 197 32.04 -11.56 -30.77
C LYS A 197 32.28 -10.12 -30.31
N ILE A 198 31.81 -9.14 -31.07
CA ILE A 198 31.89 -7.71 -30.69
C ILE A 198 31.20 -7.44 -29.35
N LEU A 199 30.07 -8.06 -29.12
CA LEU A 199 29.29 -7.91 -27.89
C LEU A 199 29.77 -8.76 -26.71
N GLY A 200 30.78 -9.63 -26.92
CA GLY A 200 31.32 -10.53 -25.91
C GLY A 200 30.33 -11.59 -25.40
N ILE A 201 29.34 -11.98 -26.23
CA ILE A 201 28.30 -12.94 -25.86
C ILE A 201 28.28 -14.13 -26.83
N SER A 202 27.64 -15.23 -26.43
CA SER A 202 27.48 -16.38 -27.34
C SER A 202 26.46 -16.07 -28.44
N GLU A 203 26.63 -16.68 -29.62
CA GLU A 203 25.72 -16.53 -30.76
C GLU A 203 24.27 -16.95 -30.40
N SER A 204 24.11 -17.99 -29.59
CA SER A 204 22.82 -18.45 -29.10
C SER A 204 22.15 -17.42 -28.17
N THR A 205 22.94 -16.70 -27.37
CA THR A 205 22.45 -15.61 -26.50
C THR A 205 22.02 -14.42 -27.34
N LEU A 206 22.80 -14.03 -28.33
CA LEU A 206 22.48 -12.97 -29.28
C LEU A 206 21.17 -13.29 -30.03
N TRP A 207 21.04 -14.51 -30.57
CA TRP A 207 19.83 -14.94 -31.28
C TRP A 207 18.58 -14.84 -30.42
N ARG A 208 18.63 -15.28 -29.14
CA ARG A 208 17.54 -15.21 -28.20
C ARG A 208 17.10 -13.76 -27.90
N ARG A 209 18.07 -12.82 -27.80
CA ARG A 209 17.82 -11.39 -27.58
C ARG A 209 17.23 -10.72 -28.82
N ILE A 210 17.73 -11.01 -30.02
CA ILE A 210 17.19 -10.55 -31.29
C ILE A 210 15.71 -10.95 -31.41
N LYS A 211 15.39 -12.20 -31.06
CA LYS A 211 14.01 -12.70 -31.10
C LYS A 211 13.13 -12.06 -30.02
N LYS A 212 13.65 -11.90 -28.79
CA LYS A 212 12.95 -11.25 -27.68
C LYS A 212 12.54 -9.81 -28.03
N PHE A 213 13.47 -9.05 -28.62
CA PHE A 213 13.26 -7.63 -28.90
C PHE A 213 12.78 -7.36 -30.34
N ASN A 214 12.50 -8.39 -31.12
CA ASN A 214 12.03 -8.30 -32.50
C ASN A 214 12.91 -7.40 -33.42
N ILE A 215 14.25 -7.54 -33.27
CA ILE A 215 15.21 -6.72 -33.99
C ILE A 215 15.37 -7.25 -35.44
N SER A 216 15.22 -6.35 -36.42
CA SER A 216 15.48 -6.68 -37.80
C SER A 216 16.97 -7.02 -38.03
N THR A 217 17.25 -8.10 -38.75
CA THR A 217 18.63 -8.52 -39.10
C THR A 217 18.97 -8.27 -40.56
N LYS A 218 18.05 -7.60 -41.29
CA LYS A 218 18.28 -7.19 -42.67
C LYS A 218 18.80 -5.75 -42.68
N PHE A 219 20.09 -5.59 -42.89
CA PHE A 219 20.82 -4.33 -43.07
C PHE A 219 21.55 -4.32 -44.41
#